data_6ad8c91bbf62fd078a30f7e4364f0a23
#
_entry.id   6ad8c91bbf62fd078a30f7e4364f0a23
#
_cell.length_a   1.000
_cell.length_b   1.000
_cell.length_c   1.000
_cell.angle_alpha   90.00
_cell.angle_beta   90.00
_cell.angle_gamma   90.00
#
_symmetry.space_group_name_H-M   'P 1'
#
loop_
_entity.id
_entity.type
_entity.pdbx_description
1 polymer ?
#
loop_
_entity_poly.entity_id
_entity_poly.type
_entity_poly.pdbx_seq_one_letter_code
_entity_poly.pdbx_strand_id
1 'polypeptide(L)' 'MITKNEFKSYVDVQESGITNMFDVKMVQSLSGLEKEQIMTIMQHYGELKDKYDE' A
#
# COMPACT_ATOMS: atom_id res chain seq x y z
N MET A 1 -1.79 -2.68 12.55
CA MET A 1 -3.02 -2.67 11.75
C MET A 1 -2.98 -1.53 10.74
N ILE A 2 -3.48 -1.75 9.56
CA ILE A 2 -3.41 -0.75 8.48
C ILE A 2 -4.63 0.18 8.58
N THR A 3 -4.37 1.49 8.62
CA THR A 3 -5.44 2.48 8.60
C THR A 3 -5.88 2.76 7.16
N LYS A 4 -7.03 3.43 7.01
CA LYS A 4 -7.52 3.83 5.70
C LYS A 4 -6.50 4.72 4.97
N ASN A 5 -5.89 5.67 5.68
CA ASN A 5 -4.90 6.56 5.08
C ASN A 5 -3.66 5.81 4.61
N GLU A 6 -3.23 4.84 5.39
CA GLU A 6 -2.07 4.02 5.03
C GLU A 6 -2.38 3.17 3.79
N PHE A 7 -3.54 2.56 3.74
CA PHE A 7 -3.96 1.80 2.58
C PHE A 7 -4.07 2.70 1.35
N LYS A 8 -4.65 3.88 1.51
CA LYS A 8 -4.77 4.84 0.42
C LYS A 8 -3.41 5.27 -0.12
N SER A 9 -2.45 5.50 0.77
CA SER A 9 -1.07 5.83 0.34
C SER A 9 -0.48 4.74 -0.53
N TYR A 10 -0.68 3.49 -0.16
CA TYR A 10 -0.23 2.35 -0.95
C TYR A 10 -0.91 2.33 -2.33
N VAL A 11 -2.23 2.50 -2.34
CA VAL A 11 -3.00 2.49 -3.59
C VAL A 11 -2.58 3.65 -4.50
N ASP A 12 -2.33 4.82 -3.93
CA ASP A 12 -1.87 5.97 -4.71
C ASP A 12 -0.56 5.67 -5.45
N VAL A 13 0.38 5.00 -4.78
CA VAL A 13 1.63 4.60 -5.41
C VAL A 13 1.36 3.57 -6.52
N GLN A 14 0.48 2.62 -6.24
CA GLN A 14 0.10 1.60 -7.21
C GLN A 14 -0.51 2.22 -8.47
N GLU A 15 -1.43 3.14 -8.29
CA GLU A 15 -2.12 3.79 -9.41
C GLU A 15 -1.23 4.75 -10.18
N SER A 16 -0.21 5.30 -9.54
CA SER A 16 0.71 6.23 -10.21
C SER A 16 1.54 5.55 -11.30
N GLY A 17 1.76 4.25 -11.17
CA GLY A 17 2.56 3.50 -12.15
C GLY A 17 4.03 3.90 -12.20
N ILE A 18 4.50 4.65 -11.21
CA ILE A 18 5.88 5.16 -11.19
C ILE A 18 6.88 4.04 -10.94
N THR A 19 6.48 3.02 -10.18
CA THR A 19 7.40 1.97 -9.78
C THR A 19 6.72 0.61 -9.79
N ASN A 20 7.55 -0.43 -9.79
CA ASN A 20 7.09 -1.79 -9.60
C ASN A 20 6.71 -1.99 -8.14
N MET A 21 5.48 -2.42 -7.89
CA MET A 21 4.99 -2.62 -6.52
C MET A 21 5.75 -3.72 -5.75
N PHE A 22 6.50 -4.55 -6.44
CA PHE A 22 7.36 -5.55 -5.80
C PHE A 22 8.68 -4.95 -5.30
N ASP A 23 8.99 -3.72 -5.70
CA ASP A 23 10.14 -2.99 -5.17
C ASP A 23 9.74 -2.30 -3.87
N VAL A 24 9.81 -3.05 -2.78
CA VAL A 24 9.34 -2.60 -1.48
C VAL A 24 10.04 -1.32 -1.02
N LYS A 25 11.34 -1.20 -1.28
CA LYS A 25 12.08 0.00 -0.87
C LYS A 25 11.55 1.26 -1.55
N MET A 26 11.26 1.16 -2.84
CA MET A 26 10.72 2.29 -3.59
C MET A 26 9.31 2.62 -3.12
N VAL A 27 8.49 1.60 -2.87
CA VAL A 27 7.14 1.80 -2.35
C VAL A 27 7.18 2.48 -0.99
N GLN A 28 8.13 2.09 -0.11
CA GLN A 28 8.33 2.76 1.17
C GLN A 28 8.62 4.25 0.98
N SER A 29 9.53 4.55 0.08
CA SER A 29 9.96 5.93 -0.19
C SER A 29 8.79 6.78 -0.69
N LEU A 30 8.01 6.24 -1.59
CA LEU A 30 6.93 6.98 -2.23
C LEU A 30 5.69 7.10 -1.36
N SER A 31 5.38 6.07 -0.58
CA SER A 31 4.17 6.05 0.24
C SER A 31 4.38 6.55 1.66
N GLY A 32 5.61 6.54 2.14
CA GLY A 32 5.91 6.86 3.53
C GLY A 32 5.56 5.74 4.50
N LEU A 33 5.21 4.57 3.99
CA LEU A 33 4.88 3.41 4.81
C LEU A 33 6.14 2.63 5.20
N GLU A 34 6.04 1.85 6.26
CA GLU A 34 7.12 0.94 6.65
C GLU A 34 6.99 -0.37 5.89
N LYS A 35 8.10 -1.11 5.81
CA LYS A 35 8.14 -2.39 5.12
C LYS A 35 7.06 -3.36 5.63
N GLU A 36 6.90 -3.45 6.96
CA GLU A 36 5.89 -4.31 7.56
C GLU A 36 4.49 -3.95 7.10
N GLN A 37 4.21 -2.65 7.04
CA GLN A 37 2.90 -2.16 6.60
C GLN A 37 2.64 -2.54 5.15
N ILE A 38 3.63 -2.38 4.30
CA ILE A 38 3.52 -2.73 2.88
C ILE A 38 3.27 -4.23 2.72
N MET A 39 4.01 -5.04 3.47
CA MET A 39 3.83 -6.49 3.42
C MET A 39 2.44 -6.91 3.89
N THR A 40 1.95 -6.27 4.95
CA THR A 40 0.60 -6.52 5.46
C THR A 40 -0.46 -6.16 4.42
N ILE A 41 -0.29 -5.02 3.76
CA ILE A 41 -1.22 -4.60 2.71
C ILE A 41 -1.23 -5.61 1.56
N MET A 42 -0.07 -6.07 1.14
CA MET A 42 0.03 -7.06 0.07
C MET A 42 -0.68 -8.37 0.42
N GLN A 43 -0.51 -8.82 1.67
CA GLN A 43 -1.11 -10.07 2.13
C GLN A 43 -2.63 -9.98 2.26
N HIS A 44 -3.14 -8.80 2.61
CA HIS A 44 -4.56 -8.60 2.91
C HIS A 44 -5.23 -7.61 1.97
N TYR A 45 -4.69 -7.45 0.78
CA TYR A 45 -5.14 -6.41 -0.15
C TYR A 45 -6.65 -6.48 -0.43
N GLY A 46 -7.14 -7.68 -0.72
CA GLY A 46 -8.56 -7.87 -1.01
C GLY A 46 -9.46 -7.48 0.15
N GLU A 47 -9.08 -7.88 1.36
CA GLU A 47 -9.84 -7.56 2.57
C GLU A 47 -9.82 -6.07 2.85
N LEU A 48 -8.64 -5.45 2.71
CA LEU A 48 -8.49 -4.03 2.95
C LEU A 48 -9.24 -3.21 1.92
N LYS A 49 -9.21 -3.66 0.68
CA LYS A 49 -9.95 -2.99 -0.39
C LYS A 49 -11.45 -3.01 -0.10
N ASP A 50 -11.98 -4.15 0.31
CA ASP A 50 -13.40 -4.26 0.69
C ASP A 50 -13.73 -3.35 1.86
N LYS A 51 -12.84 -3.30 2.85
CA LYS A 51 -13.07 -2.51 4.07
C LYS A 51 -13.02 -1.02 3.81
N TYR A 52 -12.09 -0.57 2.97
CA TYR A 52 -11.82 0.85 2.75
C TYR A 52 -12.22 1.34 1.37
N ASP A 53 -12.79 0.48 0.53
CA ASP A 53 -13.23 0.87 -0.79
C ASP A 53 -14.44 1.80 -0.69
N GLU A 54 -14.45 2.81 -1.51
CA GLU A 54 -15.55 3.76 -1.56
C GLU A 54 -16.44 3.55 -2.75
#